data_736258f1082125829af5cac978fd6a91
#
_entry.id   736258f1082125829af5cac978fd6a91
#
_cell.length_a   1.000
_cell.length_b   1.000
_cell.length_c   1.000
_cell.angle_alpha   90.00
_cell.angle_beta   90.00
_cell.angle_gamma   90.00
#
_symmetry.space_group_name_H-M   'P 1'
#
loop_
_entity.id
_entity.type
_entity.pdbx_description
1 polymer ?
#
loop_
_entity_poly.entity_id
_entity_poly.type
_entity_poly.pdbx_seq_one_letter_code
_entity_poly.pdbx_strand_id
1 'polypeptide(L)'
;QVRITMEISEEFRPYRLENGEPVYKGTVGVPHVIAVRNDVSSLDIETEGRRLRSHPLFQPDGANADFVSFRDPAQKEPVLIRTYERGVEAETLACGTGCASAAVVLHQFFRFPEKVSLLCRGKDHIEVEIFKFCSKLKGVFLTGPAETVFVGEISG
;
A
#
# COMPACT_ATOMS: atom_id res chain seq x y z
N GLN A 1 19.07 -4.58 5.46
CA GLN A 1 18.00 -4.18 4.52
C GLN A 1 17.93 -5.16 3.36
N VAL A 2 16.72 -5.40 2.89
CA VAL A 2 16.45 -6.20 1.69
C VAL A 2 15.73 -5.34 0.67
N ARG A 3 16.08 -5.48 -0.60
CA ARG A 3 15.42 -4.84 -1.74
C ARG A 3 14.81 -5.90 -2.65
N ILE A 4 13.53 -5.78 -2.93
CA ILE A 4 12.80 -6.69 -3.83
C ILE A 4 12.14 -5.90 -4.96
N THR A 5 11.84 -6.58 -6.07
CA THR A 5 11.12 -6.01 -7.21
C THR A 5 9.71 -6.55 -7.25
N MET A 6 8.74 -5.67 -7.51
CA MET A 6 7.33 -6.05 -7.71
C MET A 6 6.80 -5.43 -9.00
N GLU A 7 6.00 -6.18 -9.75
CA GLU A 7 5.34 -5.67 -10.96
C GLU A 7 3.96 -5.08 -10.63
N ILE A 8 3.59 -4.03 -11.36
CA ILE A 8 2.23 -3.50 -11.40
C ILE A 8 1.48 -4.34 -12.43
N SER A 9 0.66 -5.28 -11.97
CA SER A 9 -0.11 -6.19 -12.84
C SER A 9 -1.45 -5.62 -13.28
N GLU A 10 -1.97 -4.62 -12.56
CA GLU A 10 -3.16 -3.85 -12.92
C GLU A 10 -2.93 -2.38 -12.55
N GLU A 11 -3.09 -1.48 -13.52
CA GLU A 11 -2.93 -0.04 -13.31
C GLU A 11 -3.95 0.49 -12.28
N PHE A 12 -3.50 1.43 -11.44
CA PHE A 12 -4.38 2.08 -10.48
C PHE A 12 -5.31 3.07 -11.17
N ARG A 13 -6.60 2.98 -10.84
CA ARG A 13 -7.66 3.85 -11.33
C ARG A 13 -8.47 4.43 -10.19
N PRO A 14 -8.94 5.69 -10.32
CA PRO A 14 -9.82 6.29 -9.34
C PRO A 14 -11.22 5.70 -9.44
N TYR A 15 -11.84 5.49 -8.29
CA TYR A 15 -13.24 5.15 -8.11
C TYR A 15 -13.87 6.13 -7.15
N ARG A 16 -15.15 6.39 -7.30
CA ARG A 16 -15.93 7.18 -6.36
C ARG A 16 -16.97 6.29 -5.72
N LEU A 17 -16.92 6.18 -4.40
CA LEU A 17 -17.88 5.42 -3.63
C LEU A 17 -19.24 6.14 -3.54
N GLU A 18 -20.28 5.46 -3.09
CA GLU A 18 -21.65 6.02 -2.99
C GLU A 18 -21.72 7.27 -2.10
N ASN A 19 -20.89 7.34 -1.06
CA ASN A 19 -20.77 8.50 -0.17
C ASN A 19 -19.91 9.65 -0.76
N GLY A 20 -19.47 9.53 -2.02
CA GLY A 20 -18.62 10.51 -2.70
C GLY A 20 -17.13 10.37 -2.41
N GLU A 21 -16.72 9.42 -1.58
CA GLU A 21 -15.31 9.19 -1.22
C GLU A 21 -14.49 8.71 -2.44
N PRO A 22 -13.38 9.38 -2.77
CA PRO A 22 -12.46 8.89 -3.79
C PRO A 22 -11.55 7.82 -3.22
N VAL A 23 -11.41 6.72 -3.96
CA VAL A 23 -10.45 5.65 -3.66
C VAL A 23 -9.78 5.21 -4.95
N TYR A 24 -8.63 4.53 -4.84
CA TYR A 24 -7.83 4.11 -6.00
C TYR A 24 -7.61 2.61 -5.92
N LYS A 25 -8.01 1.87 -6.95
CA LYS A 25 -7.88 0.41 -7.00
C LYS A 25 -6.94 -0.02 -8.12
N GLY A 26 -6.06 -0.93 -7.83
CA GLY A 26 -5.14 -1.57 -8.76
C GLY A 26 -4.49 -2.80 -8.13
N THR A 27 -3.45 -3.35 -8.77
CA THR A 27 -2.81 -4.57 -8.30
C THR A 27 -1.29 -4.49 -8.38
N VAL A 28 -0.65 -4.65 -7.22
CA VAL A 28 0.77 -4.97 -7.07
C VAL A 28 0.87 -6.24 -6.25
N GLY A 29 1.16 -7.36 -6.90
CA GLY A 29 1.13 -8.68 -6.29
C GLY A 29 -0.29 -9.18 -6.01
N VAL A 30 -1.08 -8.45 -5.23
CA VAL A 30 -2.49 -8.70 -4.92
C VAL A 30 -3.30 -7.40 -5.08
N PRO A 31 -4.65 -7.49 -5.20
CA PRO A 31 -5.50 -6.30 -5.31
C PRO A 31 -5.44 -5.41 -4.07
N HIS A 32 -5.33 -4.10 -4.29
CA HIS A 32 -5.31 -3.08 -3.25
C HIS A 32 -6.29 -1.94 -3.57
N VAL A 33 -6.94 -1.42 -2.55
CA VAL A 33 -7.71 -0.17 -2.57
C VAL A 33 -7.05 0.82 -1.64
N ILE A 34 -6.62 1.95 -2.19
CA ILE A 34 -5.94 3.01 -1.46
C ILE A 34 -6.91 4.14 -1.16
N ALA A 35 -7.05 4.49 0.10
CA ALA A 35 -7.85 5.61 0.59
C ALA A 35 -6.97 6.64 1.30
N VAL A 36 -7.00 7.89 0.82
CA VAL A 36 -6.26 8.99 1.47
C VAL A 36 -7.12 9.59 2.58
N ARG A 37 -6.52 9.83 3.73
CA ARG A 37 -7.13 10.42 4.93
C ARG A 37 -6.31 11.60 5.44
N ASN A 38 -6.95 12.48 6.19
CA ASN A 38 -6.24 13.58 6.85
C ASN A 38 -5.29 13.07 7.93
N ASP A 39 -5.73 12.07 8.70
CA ASP A 39 -4.95 11.40 9.72
C ASP A 39 -5.38 9.94 9.85
N VAL A 40 -4.44 9.02 9.62
CA VAL A 40 -4.68 7.58 9.79
C VAL A 40 -4.39 7.10 11.21
N SER A 41 -3.74 7.91 12.06
CA SER A 41 -3.34 7.47 13.41
C SER A 41 -4.54 7.18 14.29
N SER A 42 -5.61 7.96 14.15
CA SER A 42 -6.86 7.84 14.92
C SER A 42 -7.97 7.04 14.21
N LEU A 43 -7.70 6.52 13.00
CA LEU A 43 -8.70 5.84 12.20
C LEU A 43 -9.06 4.46 12.78
N ASP A 44 -10.35 4.13 12.85
CA ASP A 44 -10.84 2.78 13.14
C ASP A 44 -10.65 1.89 11.90
N ILE A 45 -9.47 1.27 11.82
CA ILE A 45 -9.07 0.43 10.68
C ILE A 45 -9.93 -0.83 10.58
N GLU A 46 -10.39 -1.38 11.69
CA GLU A 46 -11.21 -2.59 11.67
C GLU A 46 -12.56 -2.34 10.99
N THR A 47 -13.21 -1.24 11.30
CA THR A 47 -14.49 -0.86 10.68
C THR A 47 -14.30 -0.39 9.23
N GLU A 48 -13.42 0.58 9.01
CA GLU A 48 -13.18 1.17 7.69
C GLU A 48 -12.53 0.18 6.71
N GLY A 49 -11.59 -0.61 7.21
CA GLY A 49 -10.90 -1.63 6.42
C GLY A 49 -11.85 -2.72 5.96
N ARG A 50 -12.67 -3.25 6.85
CA ARG A 50 -13.70 -4.25 6.50
C ARG A 50 -14.67 -3.70 5.46
N ARG A 51 -15.09 -2.45 5.58
CA ARG A 51 -15.98 -1.78 4.63
C ARG A 51 -15.37 -1.73 3.23
N LEU A 52 -14.13 -1.28 3.08
CA LEU A 52 -13.45 -1.22 1.77
C LEU A 52 -13.09 -2.59 1.23
N ARG A 53 -12.56 -3.48 2.09
CA ARG A 53 -12.15 -4.85 1.75
C ARG A 53 -13.29 -5.61 1.06
N SER A 54 -14.53 -5.45 1.53
CA SER A 54 -15.72 -6.16 1.06
C SER A 54 -16.67 -5.32 0.21
N HIS A 55 -16.25 -4.12 -0.20
CA HIS A 55 -17.10 -3.20 -0.94
C HIS A 55 -17.56 -3.83 -2.27
N PRO A 56 -18.87 -3.71 -2.65
CA PRO A 56 -19.45 -4.33 -3.84
C PRO A 56 -18.69 -4.03 -5.14
N LEU A 57 -18.15 -2.82 -5.30
CA LEU A 57 -17.37 -2.42 -6.48
C LEU A 57 -16.11 -3.28 -6.71
N PHE A 58 -15.60 -3.96 -5.69
CA PHE A 58 -14.36 -4.72 -5.74
C PHE A 58 -14.56 -6.23 -5.64
N GLN A 59 -15.81 -6.68 -5.65
CA GLN A 59 -16.15 -8.11 -5.66
C GLN A 59 -16.08 -8.69 -7.09
N PRO A 60 -15.90 -10.04 -7.25
CA PRO A 60 -15.90 -11.05 -6.18
C PRO A 60 -14.57 -11.15 -5.43
N ASP A 61 -13.46 -10.67 -5.99
CA ASP A 61 -12.13 -10.90 -5.43
C ASP A 61 -11.85 -10.12 -4.14
N GLY A 62 -12.48 -8.95 -4.00
CA GLY A 62 -12.18 -8.00 -2.93
C GLY A 62 -10.76 -7.44 -3.07
N ALA A 63 -10.31 -6.71 -2.07
CA ALA A 63 -8.96 -6.14 -2.04
C ALA A 63 -8.48 -5.92 -0.61
N ASN A 64 -7.16 -5.80 -0.43
CA ASN A 64 -6.60 -5.20 0.76
C ASN A 64 -7.00 -3.73 0.81
N ALA A 65 -7.28 -3.20 1.98
CA ALA A 65 -7.64 -1.79 2.17
C ALA A 65 -6.48 -1.07 2.86
N ASP A 66 -5.88 -0.12 2.15
CA ASP A 66 -4.75 0.68 2.64
C ASP A 66 -5.18 2.12 2.84
N PHE A 67 -4.92 2.64 4.03
CA PHE A 67 -5.21 4.01 4.41
C PHE A 67 -3.92 4.78 4.57
N VAL A 68 -3.79 5.90 3.90
CA VAL A 68 -2.58 6.73 3.93
C VAL A 68 -2.89 8.16 4.35
N SER A 69 -1.99 8.76 5.09
CA SER A 69 -1.98 10.19 5.36
C SER A 69 -0.58 10.79 5.23
N PHE A 70 -0.53 12.04 4.77
CA PHE A 70 0.70 12.79 4.57
C PHE A 70 0.43 14.28 4.74
N ARG A 71 1.47 15.05 5.06
CA ARG A 71 1.38 16.52 5.18
C ARG A 71 1.89 17.22 3.94
N ASP A 72 2.98 16.74 3.38
CA ASP A 72 3.68 17.39 2.27
C ASP A 72 4.08 16.37 1.20
N PRO A 73 3.57 16.52 -0.06
CA PRO A 73 4.03 15.71 -1.19
C PRO A 73 5.53 15.84 -1.50
N ALA A 74 6.19 16.93 -1.09
CA ALA A 74 7.64 17.09 -1.22
C ALA A 74 8.46 16.21 -0.25
N GLN A 75 7.78 15.44 0.59
CA GLN A 75 8.31 14.37 1.44
C GLN A 75 9.50 14.73 2.35
N LYS A 76 9.26 15.64 3.24
CA LYS A 76 10.17 15.80 4.39
C LYS A 76 9.90 14.76 5.49
N GLU A 77 8.67 14.24 5.55
CA GLU A 77 8.23 13.23 6.52
C GLU A 77 7.71 11.99 5.77
N PRO A 78 7.84 10.77 6.33
CA PRO A 78 7.29 9.57 5.71
C PRO A 78 5.76 9.62 5.68
N VAL A 79 5.17 9.04 4.64
CA VAL A 79 3.74 8.81 4.55
C VAL A 79 3.34 7.76 5.59
N LEU A 80 2.35 8.06 6.42
CA LEU A 80 1.80 7.06 7.34
C LEU A 80 0.87 6.13 6.56
N ILE A 81 1.03 4.82 6.77
CA ILE A 81 0.18 3.79 6.15
C ILE A 81 -0.32 2.80 7.19
N ARG A 82 -1.61 2.44 7.07
CA ARG A 82 -2.24 1.37 7.84
C ARG A 82 -3.04 0.48 6.90
N THR A 83 -2.92 -0.83 7.05
CA THR A 83 -3.49 -1.82 6.12
C THR A 83 -4.39 -2.81 6.84
N TYR A 84 -5.60 -3.00 6.30
CA TYR A 84 -6.49 -4.11 6.60
C TYR A 84 -6.33 -5.17 5.51
N GLU A 85 -5.86 -6.35 5.87
CA GLU A 85 -5.51 -7.38 4.89
C GLU A 85 -6.62 -8.38 4.60
N ARG A 86 -6.87 -8.59 3.32
CA ARG A 86 -7.71 -9.67 2.80
C ARG A 86 -7.09 -11.03 3.14
N GLY A 87 -7.88 -11.90 3.74
CA GLY A 87 -7.43 -13.24 4.17
C GLY A 87 -6.97 -13.28 5.62
N VAL A 88 -6.42 -12.19 6.15
CA VAL A 88 -6.17 -12.01 7.59
C VAL A 88 -7.45 -11.48 8.26
N GLU A 89 -8.18 -10.61 7.55
CA GLU A 89 -9.42 -9.96 8.00
C GLU A 89 -9.22 -9.14 9.29
N ALA A 90 -8.07 -8.48 9.37
CA ALA A 90 -7.67 -7.58 10.44
C ALA A 90 -6.55 -6.63 9.98
N GLU A 91 -6.26 -5.61 10.80
CA GLU A 91 -5.10 -4.76 10.58
C GLU A 91 -3.80 -5.51 10.85
N THR A 92 -2.82 -5.37 9.95
CA THR A 92 -1.48 -5.93 10.08
C THR A 92 -0.44 -4.84 10.42
N LEU A 93 0.73 -5.27 10.91
CA LEU A 93 1.80 -4.34 11.30
C LEU A 93 2.47 -3.69 10.09
N ALA A 94 2.56 -4.40 8.98
CA ALA A 94 3.11 -3.93 7.71
C ALA A 94 2.62 -4.80 6.56
N CYS A 95 2.40 -4.19 5.39
CA CYS A 95 2.07 -4.88 4.15
C CYS A 95 2.95 -4.33 3.02
N GLY A 96 3.89 -5.13 2.53
CA GLY A 96 4.83 -4.69 1.49
C GLY A 96 4.14 -4.33 0.18
N THR A 97 3.20 -5.15 -0.29
CA THR A 97 2.41 -4.86 -1.50
C THR A 97 1.48 -3.65 -1.30
N GLY A 98 1.00 -3.41 -0.08
CA GLY A 98 0.25 -2.21 0.30
C GLY A 98 1.10 -0.94 0.21
N CYS A 99 2.34 -0.98 0.74
CA CYS A 99 3.29 0.12 0.62
C CYS A 99 3.62 0.42 -0.86
N ALA A 100 3.87 -0.62 -1.66
CA ALA A 100 4.11 -0.49 -3.09
C ALA A 100 2.92 0.15 -3.81
N SER A 101 1.71 -0.33 -3.55
CA SER A 101 0.46 0.19 -4.13
C SER A 101 0.20 1.64 -3.74
N ALA A 102 0.38 1.98 -2.46
CA ALA A 102 0.25 3.35 -1.97
C ALA A 102 1.23 4.30 -2.65
N ALA A 103 2.49 3.92 -2.79
CA ALA A 103 3.50 4.74 -3.46
C ALA A 103 3.14 5.02 -4.93
N VAL A 104 2.65 4.01 -5.66
CA VAL A 104 2.20 4.18 -7.05
C VAL A 104 1.04 5.18 -7.13
N VAL A 105 0.03 5.05 -6.28
CA VAL A 105 -1.12 5.97 -6.23
C VAL A 105 -0.67 7.39 -5.87
N LEU A 106 0.19 7.56 -4.88
CA LEU A 106 0.69 8.86 -4.47
C LEU A 106 1.49 9.54 -5.59
N HIS A 107 2.32 8.79 -6.29
CA HIS A 107 3.06 9.31 -7.46
C HIS A 107 2.11 9.70 -8.61
N GLN A 108 1.15 8.83 -8.94
CA GLN A 108 0.25 9.03 -10.08
C GLN A 108 -0.75 10.17 -9.89
N PHE A 109 -1.34 10.30 -8.68
CA PHE A 109 -2.50 11.16 -8.44
C PHE A 109 -2.23 12.32 -7.46
N PHE A 110 -1.12 12.27 -6.70
CA PHE A 110 -0.82 13.25 -5.64
C PHE A 110 0.53 13.95 -5.82
N ARG A 111 1.17 13.82 -7.00
CA ARG A 111 2.43 14.48 -7.37
C ARG A 111 3.63 14.14 -6.48
N PHE A 112 3.63 12.97 -5.86
CA PHE A 112 4.79 12.47 -5.16
C PHE A 112 5.92 12.14 -6.13
N PRO A 113 7.20 12.25 -5.71
CA PRO A 113 8.33 11.80 -6.50
C PRO A 113 8.27 10.28 -6.74
N GLU A 114 9.14 9.76 -7.63
CA GLU A 114 9.21 8.31 -7.89
C GLU A 114 9.69 7.51 -6.68
N LYS A 115 10.34 8.17 -5.73
CA LYS A 115 10.82 7.58 -4.48
C LYS A 115 9.95 8.06 -3.32
N VAL A 116 9.27 7.12 -2.67
CA VAL A 116 8.31 7.38 -1.58
C VAL A 116 8.76 6.64 -0.33
N SER A 117 8.82 7.34 0.80
CA SER A 117 9.08 6.76 2.11
C SER A 117 7.78 6.60 2.87
N LEU A 118 7.54 5.41 3.41
CA LEU A 118 6.33 5.09 4.18
C LEU A 118 6.70 4.58 5.57
N LEU A 119 5.87 4.92 6.54
CA LEU A 119 5.96 4.42 7.92
C LEU A 119 4.74 3.56 8.22
N CYS A 120 4.98 2.28 8.45
CA CYS A 120 3.95 1.30 8.78
C CYS A 120 3.55 1.37 10.26
N ARG A 121 2.42 0.75 10.62
CA ARG A 121 1.97 0.64 12.02
C ARG A 121 3.03 0.01 12.93
N GLY A 122 3.73 -1.01 12.45
CA GLY A 122 4.83 -1.68 13.16
C GLY A 122 6.08 -0.84 13.37
N LYS A 123 6.06 0.44 12.93
CA LYS A 123 7.18 1.39 12.93
C LYS A 123 8.30 1.06 11.93
N ASP A 124 8.06 0.11 11.02
CA ASP A 124 8.98 -0.16 9.93
C ASP A 124 8.93 0.97 8.90
N HIS A 125 10.12 1.44 8.54
CA HIS A 125 10.30 2.35 7.42
C HIS A 125 10.51 1.56 6.13
N ILE A 126 9.60 1.76 5.18
CA ILE A 126 9.64 1.14 3.86
C ILE A 126 9.90 2.24 2.83
N GLU A 127 10.88 2.01 1.98
CA GLU A 127 11.17 2.88 0.85
C GLU A 127 10.72 2.19 -0.43
N VAL A 128 9.94 2.89 -1.24
CA VAL A 128 9.44 2.41 -2.54
C VAL A 128 9.97 3.33 -3.63
N GLU A 129 10.63 2.76 -4.63
CA GLU A 129 11.12 3.47 -5.81
C GLU A 129 10.42 2.92 -7.05
N ILE A 130 9.70 3.80 -7.76
CA ILE A 130 8.92 3.46 -8.94
C ILE A 130 9.82 3.45 -10.16
N PHE A 131 9.70 2.45 -11.02
CA PHE A 131 10.38 2.43 -12.29
C PHE A 131 9.41 2.34 -13.47
N LYS A 132 9.83 2.93 -14.59
CA LYS A 132 9.09 3.02 -15.84
C LYS A 132 9.80 2.26 -16.95
N PHE A 133 9.02 1.74 -17.89
CA PHE A 133 9.51 1.22 -19.14
C PHE A 133 8.70 1.85 -20.28
N CYS A 134 9.38 2.47 -21.27
CA CYS A 134 8.72 3.21 -22.34
C CYS A 134 7.67 4.22 -21.83
N SER A 135 8.04 5.00 -20.80
CA SER A 135 7.19 6.02 -20.13
C SER A 135 5.94 5.47 -19.41
N LYS A 136 5.78 4.15 -19.34
CA LYS A 136 4.70 3.51 -18.57
C LYS A 136 5.24 3.02 -17.22
N LEU A 137 4.42 3.17 -16.18
CA LEU A 137 4.70 2.58 -14.88
C LEU A 137 4.75 1.06 -15.04
N LYS A 138 5.86 0.44 -14.67
CA LYS A 138 6.08 -0.99 -14.85
C LYS A 138 6.10 -1.74 -13.53
N GLY A 139 6.71 -1.16 -12.52
CA GLY A 139 6.87 -1.80 -11.23
C GLY A 139 7.54 -0.89 -10.21
N VAL A 140 7.89 -1.50 -9.10
CA VAL A 140 8.55 -0.83 -8.00
C VAL A 140 9.69 -1.67 -7.43
N PHE A 141 10.68 -1.00 -6.89
CA PHE A 141 11.64 -1.57 -5.93
C PHE A 141 11.17 -1.23 -4.53
N LEU A 142 11.01 -2.22 -3.70
CA LEU A 142 10.67 -2.05 -2.29
C LEU A 142 11.89 -2.39 -1.44
N THR A 143 12.29 -1.47 -0.57
CA THR A 143 13.42 -1.64 0.36
C THR A 143 12.91 -1.50 1.79
N GLY A 144 13.21 -2.48 2.63
CA GLY A 144 12.80 -2.49 4.03
C GLY A 144 13.77 -3.23 4.95
N PRO A 145 13.52 -3.21 6.27
CA PRO A 145 14.30 -3.98 7.23
C PRO A 145 14.11 -5.48 7.01
N ALA A 146 15.12 -6.25 7.35
CA ALA A 146 15.06 -7.70 7.43
C ALA A 146 16.00 -8.18 8.53
N GLU A 147 15.51 -9.08 9.37
CA GLU A 147 16.26 -9.68 10.47
C GLU A 147 16.15 -11.19 10.41
N THR A 148 17.24 -11.89 10.72
CA THR A 148 17.24 -13.33 10.87
C THR A 148 16.62 -13.68 12.23
N VAL A 149 15.43 -14.31 12.21
CA VAL A 149 14.72 -14.69 13.44
C VAL A 149 15.09 -16.11 13.92
N PHE A 150 15.49 -17.00 13.00
CA PHE A 150 16.04 -18.31 13.33
C PHE A 150 16.82 -18.89 12.14
N VAL A 151 17.64 -19.91 12.44
CA VAL A 151 18.32 -20.76 11.45
C VAL A 151 17.98 -22.20 11.77
N GLY A 152 17.64 -23.00 10.77
CA GLY A 152 17.29 -24.41 10.94
C GLY A 152 17.72 -25.26 9.75
N GLU A 153 17.76 -26.57 9.96
CA GLU A 153 18.05 -27.58 8.91
C GLU A 153 16.79 -28.39 8.62
N ILE A 154 16.57 -28.71 7.36
CA ILE A 154 15.49 -29.60 6.94
C ILE A 154 16.13 -30.95 6.61
N SER A 155 15.78 -31.98 7.40
CA SER A 155 16.16 -33.35 7.09
C SER A 155 15.26 -33.91 6.00
N GLY A 156 15.85 -34.35 4.89
CA GLY A 156 15.13 -35.02 3.78
C GLY A 156 14.79 -36.46 4.10
#